data_5f73d677f7a96aa164b511a9963d2ec8
#
_entry.id   5f73d677f7a96aa164b511a9963d2ec8
#
_cell.length_a   1.000
_cell.length_b   1.000
_cell.length_c   1.000
_cell.angle_alpha   90.00
_cell.angle_beta   90.00
_cell.angle_gamma   90.00
#
_symmetry.space_group_name_H-M   'P 1'
#
loop_
_entity.id
_entity.type
_entity.pdbx_description
1 polymer ?
#
loop_
_entity_poly.entity_id
_entity_poly.type
_entity_poly.pdbx_seq_one_letter_code
_entity_poly.pdbx_strand_id
1 'polypeptide(L)'
;PYIKEYAELVKDYEAKKGKRETVLALYEFSDRLKEAGDKDAKIVLVDVYKILSLMQSAYDLMSEIADRNDRKQIKKLAYLKSIAEDDGDRWAVKRPKTAAEESLQREKAKKLPKFRYHPDPLATESFEEGPPEVCPCCGKESTIYYSSFPYSVEDVEHLCPECIASGEAAKKFDAEFVQDAEWEGEVDVAKSKELFER
;
A
#
# COMPACT_ATOMS: atom_id res chain seq x y z
N PRO A 1 24.48 -18.77 4.56
CA PRO A 1 24.16 -18.31 3.19
C PRO A 1 23.34 -17.02 3.20
N TYR A 2 22.30 -16.89 4.04
CA TYR A 2 21.37 -15.74 4.05
C TYR A 2 22.03 -14.40 4.36
N ILE A 3 22.98 -14.35 5.28
CA ILE A 3 23.67 -13.10 5.70
C ILE A 3 24.42 -12.46 4.52
N LYS A 4 25.06 -13.27 3.67
CA LYS A 4 25.81 -12.76 2.51
C LYS A 4 24.86 -12.15 1.48
N GLU A 5 23.79 -12.85 1.14
CA GLU A 5 22.77 -12.37 0.21
C GLU A 5 22.08 -11.11 0.74
N TYR A 6 21.73 -11.08 2.05
CA TYR A 6 21.21 -9.89 2.71
C TYR A 6 22.14 -8.68 2.53
N ALA A 7 23.43 -8.86 2.80
CA ALA A 7 24.39 -7.76 2.68
C ALA A 7 24.51 -7.21 1.24
N GLU A 8 24.41 -8.08 0.23
CA GLU A 8 24.41 -7.68 -1.18
C GLU A 8 23.14 -6.90 -1.54
N LEU A 9 21.97 -7.38 -1.10
CA LEU A 9 20.68 -6.71 -1.33
C LEU A 9 20.61 -5.35 -0.66
N VAL A 10 21.06 -5.23 0.59
CA VAL A 10 21.09 -3.94 1.30
C VAL A 10 22.02 -2.96 0.62
N LYS A 11 23.21 -3.39 0.21
CA LYS A 11 24.14 -2.55 -0.54
C LYS A 11 23.51 -2.02 -1.84
N ASP A 12 22.80 -2.87 -2.58
CA ASP A 12 22.13 -2.48 -3.82
C ASP A 12 20.97 -1.52 -3.53
N TYR A 13 20.18 -1.77 -2.48
CA TYR A 13 19.10 -0.90 -2.02
C TYR A 13 19.61 0.50 -1.65
N GLU A 14 20.68 0.61 -0.89
CA GLU A 14 21.29 1.88 -0.50
C GLU A 14 21.89 2.61 -1.71
N ALA A 15 22.64 1.91 -2.57
CA ALA A 15 23.25 2.49 -3.77
C ALA A 15 22.22 3.04 -4.75
N LYS A 16 21.08 2.39 -4.88
CA LYS A 16 19.99 2.80 -5.75
C LYS A 16 18.89 3.63 -5.04
N LYS A 17 19.13 4.02 -3.78
CA LYS A 17 18.22 4.84 -2.98
C LYS A 17 16.78 4.28 -2.92
N GLY A 18 16.65 2.98 -2.70
CA GLY A 18 15.35 2.32 -2.55
C GLY A 18 14.50 2.31 -3.83
N LYS A 19 15.11 2.26 -5.01
CA LYS A 19 14.35 2.10 -6.26
C LYS A 19 13.51 0.83 -6.23
N ARG A 20 12.41 0.86 -6.97
CA ARG A 20 11.39 -0.18 -7.05
C ARG A 20 11.96 -1.60 -7.17
N GLU A 21 12.92 -1.82 -8.06
CA GLU A 21 13.54 -3.13 -8.27
C GLU A 21 14.27 -3.65 -7.02
N THR A 22 14.89 -2.76 -6.24
CA THR A 22 15.61 -3.15 -5.02
C THR A 22 14.66 -3.43 -3.85
N VAL A 23 13.55 -2.69 -3.77
CA VAL A 23 12.47 -2.96 -2.82
C VAL A 23 11.83 -4.32 -3.11
N LEU A 24 11.52 -4.60 -4.38
CA LEU A 24 10.95 -5.88 -4.79
C LEU A 24 11.88 -7.04 -4.45
N ALA A 25 13.19 -6.91 -4.73
CA ALA A 25 14.18 -7.93 -4.40
C ALA A 25 14.25 -8.23 -2.89
N LEU A 26 14.12 -7.20 -2.03
CA LEU A 26 14.05 -7.38 -0.58
C LEU A 26 12.78 -8.13 -0.16
N TYR A 27 11.63 -7.84 -0.77
CA TYR A 27 10.39 -8.56 -0.50
C TYR A 27 10.43 -10.01 -0.96
N GLU A 28 10.96 -10.29 -2.16
CA GLU A 28 11.16 -11.65 -2.67
C GLU A 28 12.12 -12.44 -1.77
N PHE A 29 13.15 -11.78 -1.27
CA PHE A 29 14.05 -12.38 -0.29
C PHE A 29 13.34 -12.67 1.04
N SER A 30 12.52 -11.75 1.53
CA SER A 30 11.73 -11.95 2.74
C SER A 30 10.79 -13.16 2.62
N ASP A 31 10.16 -13.35 1.47
CA ASP A 31 9.27 -14.48 1.23
C ASP A 31 10.04 -15.82 1.27
N ARG A 32 11.22 -15.89 0.65
CA ARG A 32 12.09 -17.08 0.72
C ARG A 32 12.56 -17.37 2.15
N LEU A 33 12.85 -16.34 2.95
CA LEU A 33 13.23 -16.52 4.36
C LEU A 33 12.06 -17.03 5.20
N LYS A 34 10.82 -16.59 4.92
CA LYS A 34 9.60 -17.12 5.57
C LYS A 34 9.42 -18.61 5.23
N GLU A 35 9.56 -18.98 3.97
CA GLU A 35 9.44 -20.37 3.51
C GLU A 35 10.50 -21.28 4.13
N ALA A 36 11.74 -20.80 4.26
CA ALA A 36 12.81 -21.54 4.92
C ALA A 36 12.53 -21.80 6.40
N GLY A 37 12.02 -20.81 7.11
CA GLY A 37 11.49 -20.91 8.47
C GLY A 37 12.48 -21.29 9.57
N ASP A 38 13.74 -21.57 9.24
CA ASP A 38 14.77 -21.90 10.23
C ASP A 38 15.21 -20.66 11.04
N LYS A 39 15.91 -20.90 12.15
CA LYS A 39 16.32 -19.82 13.07
C LYS A 39 17.20 -18.77 12.41
N ASP A 40 18.12 -19.17 11.52
CA ASP A 40 19.03 -18.25 10.85
C ASP A 40 18.27 -17.39 9.83
N ALA A 41 17.33 -17.99 9.10
CA ALA A 41 16.44 -17.28 8.20
C ALA A 41 15.57 -16.24 8.95
N LYS A 42 14.99 -16.63 10.09
CA LYS A 42 14.17 -15.72 10.92
C LYS A 42 14.98 -14.54 11.46
N ILE A 43 16.24 -14.76 11.88
CA ILE A 43 17.12 -13.68 12.34
C ILE A 43 17.40 -12.67 11.22
N VAL A 44 17.68 -13.13 10.01
CA VAL A 44 17.91 -12.27 8.85
C VAL A 44 16.61 -11.58 8.42
N LEU A 45 15.48 -12.27 8.49
CA LEU A 45 14.16 -11.70 8.17
C LEU A 45 13.81 -10.50 9.06
N VAL A 46 14.17 -10.53 10.36
CA VAL A 46 14.03 -9.35 11.24
C VAL A 46 14.80 -8.15 10.67
N ASP A 47 16.01 -8.36 10.14
CA ASP A 47 16.79 -7.26 9.58
C ASP A 47 16.24 -6.77 8.23
N VAL A 48 15.69 -7.65 7.41
CA VAL A 48 14.96 -7.28 6.19
C VAL A 48 13.73 -6.41 6.53
N TYR A 49 12.94 -6.81 7.54
CA TYR A 49 11.79 -6.01 7.98
C TYR A 49 12.19 -4.62 8.45
N LYS A 50 13.32 -4.48 9.14
CA LYS A 50 13.84 -3.16 9.55
C LYS A 50 14.16 -2.26 8.35
N ILE A 51 14.81 -2.79 7.31
CA ILE A 51 15.10 -2.01 6.08
C ILE A 51 13.81 -1.58 5.39
N LEU A 52 12.78 -2.42 5.41
CA LEU A 52 11.47 -2.14 4.82
C LEU A 52 10.56 -1.30 5.74
N SER A 53 11.05 -0.86 6.91
CA SER A 53 10.27 -0.13 7.93
C SER A 53 9.04 -0.88 8.45
N LEU A 54 9.06 -2.22 8.38
CA LEU A 54 8.05 -3.10 8.96
C LEU A 54 8.40 -3.36 10.43
N MET A 55 8.29 -2.35 11.28
CA MET A 55 8.82 -2.39 12.65
C MET A 55 8.00 -3.25 13.60
N GLN A 56 6.66 -3.26 13.45
CA GLN A 56 5.81 -4.18 14.21
C GLN A 56 6.11 -5.63 13.84
N SER A 57 6.18 -5.93 12.55
CA SER A 57 6.52 -7.27 12.05
C SER A 57 7.91 -7.73 12.51
N ALA A 58 8.88 -6.81 12.54
CA ALA A 58 10.23 -7.08 13.05
C ALA A 58 10.24 -7.38 14.56
N TYR A 59 9.45 -6.62 15.35
CA TYR A 59 9.31 -6.82 16.78
C TYR A 59 8.64 -8.16 17.09
N ASP A 60 7.54 -8.48 16.45
CA ASP A 60 6.79 -9.72 16.67
C ASP A 60 7.68 -10.94 16.42
N LEU A 61 8.35 -10.95 15.26
CA LEU A 61 9.27 -12.03 14.91
C LEU A 61 10.46 -12.13 15.88
N MET A 62 11.06 -10.99 16.26
CA MET A 62 12.15 -10.97 17.22
C MET A 62 11.70 -11.46 18.61
N SER A 63 10.46 -11.15 19.01
CA SER A 63 9.87 -11.62 20.28
C SER A 63 9.73 -13.14 20.33
N GLU A 64 9.43 -13.76 19.18
CA GLU A 64 9.33 -15.22 19.05
C GLU A 64 10.69 -15.92 19.20
N ILE A 65 11.74 -15.34 18.59
CA ILE A 65 13.02 -16.05 18.41
C ILE A 65 14.14 -15.63 19.37
N ALA A 66 13.96 -14.53 20.13
CA ALA A 66 15.01 -13.97 20.97
C ALA A 66 15.43 -14.92 22.11
N ASP A 67 16.71 -15.18 22.19
CA ASP A 67 17.31 -15.83 23.35
C ASP A 67 17.41 -14.85 24.51
N ARG A 68 16.72 -15.14 25.62
CA ARG A 68 16.71 -14.32 26.84
C ARG A 68 18.06 -14.23 27.52
N ASN A 69 19.00 -15.11 27.19
CA ASN A 69 20.38 -15.10 27.73
C ASN A 69 21.33 -14.29 26.84
N ASP A 70 20.93 -13.95 25.60
CA ASP A 70 21.74 -13.14 24.68
C ASP A 70 21.45 -11.65 24.85
N ARG A 71 22.40 -10.94 25.49
CA ARG A 71 22.30 -9.49 25.73
C ARG A 71 22.12 -8.66 24.45
N LYS A 72 22.66 -9.12 23.29
CA LYS A 72 22.53 -8.40 22.02
C LYS A 72 21.10 -8.53 21.48
N GLN A 73 20.53 -9.74 21.56
CA GLN A 73 19.16 -10.00 21.13
C GLN A 73 18.15 -9.26 22.01
N ILE A 74 18.36 -9.24 23.34
CA ILE A 74 17.51 -8.46 24.26
C ILE A 74 17.55 -6.95 23.96
N LYS A 75 18.75 -6.40 23.68
CA LYS A 75 18.85 -4.98 23.28
C LYS A 75 18.13 -4.70 21.95
N LYS A 76 18.28 -5.59 20.97
CA LYS A 76 17.60 -5.49 19.68
C LYS A 76 16.08 -5.55 19.85
N LEU A 77 15.60 -6.48 20.68
CA LEU A 77 14.18 -6.60 21.01
C LEU A 77 13.62 -5.33 21.68
N ALA A 78 14.32 -4.79 22.69
CA ALA A 78 13.91 -3.56 23.36
C ALA A 78 13.84 -2.35 22.41
N TYR A 79 14.83 -2.23 21.52
CA TYR A 79 14.83 -1.20 20.47
C TYR A 79 13.65 -1.32 19.53
N LEU A 80 13.39 -2.55 19.01
CA LEU A 80 12.25 -2.80 18.11
C LEU A 80 10.93 -2.53 18.79
N LYS A 81 10.79 -2.93 20.08
CA LYS A 81 9.61 -2.65 20.87
C LYS A 81 9.31 -1.16 20.94
N SER A 82 10.29 -0.35 21.28
CA SER A 82 10.14 1.11 21.39
C SER A 82 9.62 1.73 20.09
N ILE A 83 10.15 1.34 18.93
CA ILE A 83 9.69 1.89 17.66
C ILE A 83 8.31 1.34 17.26
N ALA A 84 8.05 0.06 17.50
CA ALA A 84 6.77 -0.55 17.18
C ALA A 84 5.61 0.05 18.01
N GLU A 85 5.86 0.42 19.27
CA GLU A 85 4.89 1.09 20.13
C GLU A 85 4.56 2.52 19.66
N ASP A 86 5.51 3.23 19.05
CA ASP A 86 5.32 4.60 18.58
C ASP A 86 4.66 4.65 17.19
N ASP A 87 5.18 3.88 16.24
CA ASP A 87 4.83 3.99 14.81
C ASP A 87 4.29 2.68 14.21
N GLY A 88 4.58 1.53 14.77
CA GLY A 88 4.26 0.23 14.21
C GLY A 88 4.83 0.04 12.79
N ASP A 89 3.98 -0.36 11.86
CA ASP A 89 4.31 -0.49 10.43
C ASP A 89 3.82 0.72 9.59
N ARG A 90 3.54 1.87 10.25
CA ARG A 90 3.00 3.08 9.60
C ARG A 90 3.88 3.57 8.44
N TRP A 91 5.19 3.45 8.57
CA TRP A 91 6.15 3.91 7.57
C TRP A 91 6.69 2.77 6.70
N ALA A 92 5.99 1.64 6.68
CA ALA A 92 6.39 0.50 5.88
C ALA A 92 6.53 0.87 4.40
N VAL A 93 7.66 0.46 3.81
CA VAL A 93 7.87 0.59 2.38
C VAL A 93 6.92 -0.38 1.67
N LYS A 94 5.95 0.13 0.94
CA LYS A 94 4.98 -0.70 0.23
C LYS A 94 5.67 -1.66 -0.74
N ARG A 95 5.20 -2.92 -0.77
CA ARG A 95 5.67 -3.91 -1.74
C ARG A 95 5.29 -3.47 -3.16
N PRO A 96 6.26 -3.30 -4.06
CA PRO A 96 5.95 -3.02 -5.46
C PRO A 96 5.25 -4.22 -6.12
N LYS A 97 4.29 -3.95 -6.98
CA LYS A 97 3.65 -5.01 -7.79
C LYS A 97 4.66 -5.58 -8.78
N THR A 98 4.62 -6.88 -9.00
CA THR A 98 5.38 -7.54 -10.06
C THR A 98 4.84 -7.16 -11.43
N ALA A 99 5.61 -7.41 -12.51
CA ALA A 99 5.13 -7.15 -13.86
C ALA A 99 3.88 -7.98 -14.22
N ALA A 100 3.75 -9.19 -13.66
CA ALA A 100 2.58 -10.04 -13.84
C ALA A 100 1.34 -9.43 -13.14
N GLU A 101 1.50 -8.98 -11.89
CA GLU A 101 0.45 -8.31 -11.12
C GLU A 101 0.00 -7.02 -11.79
N GLU A 102 0.93 -6.21 -12.33
CA GLU A 102 0.60 -5.01 -13.09
C GLU A 102 -0.16 -5.32 -14.38
N SER A 103 0.26 -6.37 -15.10
CA SER A 103 -0.45 -6.80 -16.32
C SER A 103 -1.89 -7.22 -15.99
N LEU A 104 -2.06 -8.01 -14.94
CA LEU A 104 -3.38 -8.43 -14.47
C LEU A 104 -4.25 -7.24 -14.05
N GLN A 105 -3.66 -6.29 -13.33
CA GLN A 105 -4.33 -5.07 -12.92
C GLN A 105 -4.79 -4.24 -14.11
N ARG A 106 -3.95 -4.07 -15.14
CA ARG A 106 -4.33 -3.37 -16.39
C ARG A 106 -5.49 -4.06 -17.10
N GLU A 107 -5.53 -5.40 -17.12
CA GLU A 107 -6.66 -6.12 -17.71
C GLU A 107 -7.95 -5.93 -16.91
N LYS A 108 -7.87 -5.84 -15.58
CA LYS A 108 -9.01 -5.51 -14.72
C LYS A 108 -9.47 -4.06 -14.96
N ALA A 109 -8.52 -3.13 -15.02
CA ALA A 109 -8.82 -1.71 -15.25
C ALA A 109 -9.56 -1.47 -16.57
N LYS A 110 -9.28 -2.25 -17.62
CA LYS A 110 -10.02 -2.18 -18.91
C LYS A 110 -11.50 -2.51 -18.79
N LYS A 111 -11.91 -3.23 -17.76
CA LYS A 111 -13.31 -3.62 -17.52
C LYS A 111 -14.07 -2.59 -16.68
N LEU A 112 -13.36 -1.65 -16.09
CA LEU A 112 -13.97 -0.57 -15.30
C LEU A 112 -14.58 0.50 -16.22
N PRO A 113 -15.53 1.28 -15.72
CA PRO A 113 -15.99 2.48 -16.39
C PRO A 113 -14.83 3.42 -16.73
N LYS A 114 -14.98 4.18 -17.81
CA LYS A 114 -13.98 5.17 -18.19
C LYS A 114 -14.09 6.41 -17.31
N PHE A 115 -13.01 6.72 -16.64
CA PHE A 115 -12.85 7.96 -15.87
C PHE A 115 -12.02 8.95 -16.68
N ARG A 116 -12.53 10.17 -16.86
CA ARG A 116 -11.88 11.18 -17.71
C ARG A 116 -10.45 11.53 -17.23
N TYR A 117 -10.27 11.63 -15.91
CA TYR A 117 -9.03 12.06 -15.29
C TYR A 117 -8.22 10.92 -14.66
N HIS A 118 -8.76 9.71 -14.62
CA HIS A 118 -8.12 8.50 -14.08
C HIS A 118 -8.21 7.36 -15.08
N PRO A 119 -7.38 7.36 -16.15
CA PRO A 119 -7.43 6.33 -17.20
C PRO A 119 -7.10 4.92 -16.67
N ASP A 120 -6.34 4.83 -15.58
CA ASP A 120 -6.09 3.58 -14.85
C ASP A 120 -6.30 3.80 -13.34
N PRO A 121 -7.55 3.77 -12.86
CA PRO A 121 -7.89 4.10 -11.48
C PRO A 121 -7.36 3.09 -10.45
N LEU A 122 -7.04 1.86 -10.87
CA LEU A 122 -6.37 0.88 -10.02
C LEU A 122 -4.86 1.15 -9.89
N ALA A 123 -4.23 1.69 -10.95
CA ALA A 123 -2.80 2.07 -10.88
C ALA A 123 -2.58 3.34 -10.07
N THR A 124 -3.52 4.27 -10.10
CA THR A 124 -3.49 5.50 -9.28
C THR A 124 -3.96 5.29 -7.84
N GLU A 125 -4.33 4.03 -7.49
CA GLU A 125 -4.89 3.68 -6.19
C GLU A 125 -6.17 4.47 -5.82
N SER A 126 -6.84 5.09 -6.79
CA SER A 126 -8.15 5.73 -6.56
C SER A 126 -9.25 4.71 -6.30
N PHE A 127 -9.06 3.49 -6.77
CA PHE A 127 -9.87 2.33 -6.43
C PHE A 127 -8.95 1.21 -5.94
N GLU A 128 -9.46 0.43 -5.01
CA GLU A 128 -8.78 -0.75 -4.48
C GLU A 128 -9.59 -2.01 -4.73
N GLU A 129 -8.91 -3.15 -4.73
CA GLU A 129 -9.51 -4.47 -4.82
C GLU A 129 -9.49 -5.14 -3.45
N GLY A 130 -10.62 -5.66 -3.03
CA GLY A 130 -10.77 -6.33 -1.75
C GLY A 130 -11.85 -7.42 -1.76
N PRO A 131 -12.26 -7.92 -0.59
CA PRO A 131 -13.36 -8.85 -0.48
C PRO A 131 -14.65 -8.24 -1.06
N PRO A 132 -15.64 -9.07 -1.44
CA PRO A 132 -16.92 -8.57 -1.90
C PRO A 132 -17.60 -7.71 -0.83
N GLU A 133 -17.91 -6.44 -1.18
CA GLU A 133 -18.62 -5.50 -0.33
C GLU A 133 -19.85 -4.95 -1.07
N VAL A 134 -20.89 -4.62 -0.31
CA VAL A 134 -22.14 -4.11 -0.88
C VAL A 134 -22.03 -2.60 -1.07
N CYS A 135 -22.11 -2.14 -2.33
CA CYS A 135 -22.12 -0.72 -2.63
C CYS A 135 -23.36 -0.03 -2.02
N PRO A 136 -23.20 0.96 -1.13
CA PRO A 136 -24.33 1.64 -0.48
C PRO A 136 -25.16 2.49 -1.46
N CYS A 137 -24.62 2.79 -2.63
CA CYS A 137 -25.34 3.54 -3.66
C CYS A 137 -26.36 2.67 -4.41
N CYS A 138 -25.92 1.55 -4.99
CA CYS A 138 -26.77 0.70 -5.83
C CYS A 138 -27.19 -0.63 -5.19
N GLY A 139 -26.63 -1.00 -4.04
CA GLY A 139 -26.93 -2.27 -3.36
C GLY A 139 -26.33 -3.52 -4.00
N LYS A 140 -25.46 -3.38 -5.00
CA LYS A 140 -24.77 -4.50 -5.64
C LYS A 140 -23.45 -4.80 -4.95
N GLU A 141 -23.07 -6.08 -4.92
CA GLU A 141 -21.74 -6.48 -4.49
C GLU A 141 -20.67 -6.06 -5.51
N SER A 142 -19.54 -5.58 -5.00
CA SER A 142 -18.35 -5.25 -5.79
C SER A 142 -17.09 -5.69 -5.05
N THR A 143 -16.10 -6.16 -5.80
CA THR A 143 -14.75 -6.45 -5.29
C THR A 143 -13.77 -5.31 -5.58
N ILE A 144 -14.23 -4.28 -6.28
CA ILE A 144 -13.47 -3.06 -6.57
C ILE A 144 -14.30 -1.89 -6.10
N TYR A 145 -13.74 -1.05 -5.27
CA TYR A 145 -14.43 0.11 -4.69
C TYR A 145 -13.47 1.27 -4.48
N TYR A 146 -14.04 2.44 -4.26
CA TYR A 146 -13.32 3.68 -4.01
C TYR A 146 -12.47 3.56 -2.74
N SER A 147 -11.19 3.87 -2.84
CA SER A 147 -10.18 3.68 -1.78
C SER A 147 -10.13 4.80 -0.75
N SER A 148 -10.92 5.87 -0.95
CA SER A 148 -10.97 7.03 -0.08
C SER A 148 -12.41 7.34 0.32
N PHE A 149 -12.58 8.35 1.17
CA PHE A 149 -13.91 8.84 1.57
C PHE A 149 -14.31 10.01 0.65
N PRO A 150 -15.54 10.02 0.10
CA PRO A 150 -16.05 11.20 -0.56
C PRO A 150 -16.29 12.32 0.47
N TYR A 151 -16.22 13.57 0.03
CA TYR A 151 -16.67 14.70 0.82
C TYR A 151 -18.19 14.71 0.85
N SER A 152 -18.77 14.15 1.92
CA SER A 152 -20.22 14.05 2.14
C SER A 152 -20.55 14.21 3.61
N VAL A 153 -21.82 14.49 3.92
CA VAL A 153 -22.30 14.58 5.30
C VAL A 153 -22.36 13.19 5.95
N GLU A 154 -22.61 12.16 5.14
CA GLU A 154 -22.66 10.77 5.59
C GLU A 154 -21.30 10.10 5.37
N ASP A 155 -20.88 9.25 6.31
CA ASP A 155 -19.73 8.39 6.12
C ASP A 155 -20.09 7.27 5.13
N VAL A 156 -19.55 7.36 3.92
CA VAL A 156 -19.85 6.43 2.82
C VAL A 156 -18.58 5.71 2.40
N GLU A 157 -18.59 4.39 2.53
CA GLU A 157 -17.49 3.51 2.16
C GLU A 157 -17.91 2.56 1.03
N HIS A 158 -16.94 1.91 0.38
CA HIS A 158 -17.12 0.84 -0.61
C HIS A 158 -18.01 1.19 -1.81
N LEU A 159 -17.96 2.44 -2.29
CA LEU A 159 -18.66 2.85 -3.50
C LEU A 159 -18.07 2.16 -4.74
N CYS A 160 -18.93 1.50 -5.52
CA CYS A 160 -18.49 0.82 -6.73
C CYS A 160 -18.13 1.81 -7.86
N PRO A 161 -17.24 1.43 -8.79
CA PRO A 161 -16.79 2.29 -9.88
C PRO A 161 -17.94 2.81 -10.77
N GLU A 162 -18.98 2.00 -11.01
CA GLU A 162 -20.13 2.35 -11.84
C GLU A 162 -20.94 3.50 -11.24
N CYS A 163 -21.19 3.48 -9.93
CA CYS A 163 -21.95 4.54 -9.26
C CYS A 163 -21.19 5.87 -9.22
N ILE A 164 -19.87 5.84 -9.15
CA ILE A 164 -19.05 7.05 -9.22
C ILE A 164 -19.00 7.56 -10.66
N ALA A 165 -18.73 6.70 -11.64
CA ALA A 165 -18.63 7.09 -13.04
C ALA A 165 -19.94 7.63 -13.62
N SER A 166 -21.08 7.12 -13.15
CA SER A 166 -22.42 7.61 -13.55
C SER A 166 -22.83 8.89 -12.85
N GLY A 167 -22.13 9.30 -11.78
CA GLY A 167 -22.51 10.41 -10.92
C GLY A 167 -23.68 10.12 -9.96
N GLU A 168 -24.18 8.87 -9.92
CA GLU A 168 -25.27 8.49 -9.03
C GLU A 168 -24.86 8.57 -7.55
N ALA A 169 -23.62 8.21 -7.24
CA ALA A 169 -23.10 8.30 -5.89
C ALA A 169 -23.04 9.77 -5.42
N ALA A 170 -22.55 10.69 -6.27
CA ALA A 170 -22.50 12.11 -5.97
C ALA A 170 -23.91 12.68 -5.68
N LYS A 171 -24.88 12.32 -6.49
CA LYS A 171 -26.28 12.78 -6.32
C LYS A 171 -26.94 12.21 -5.07
N LYS A 172 -26.74 10.91 -4.79
CA LYS A 172 -27.40 10.23 -3.69
C LYS A 172 -26.93 10.72 -2.33
N PHE A 173 -25.64 10.97 -2.21
CA PHE A 173 -25.00 11.31 -0.93
C PHE A 173 -24.62 12.79 -0.83
N ASP A 174 -25.01 13.61 -1.81
CA ASP A 174 -24.57 15.01 -1.94
C ASP A 174 -23.05 15.12 -1.76
N ALA A 175 -22.34 14.30 -2.52
CA ALA A 175 -20.92 14.02 -2.30
C ALA A 175 -20.03 14.55 -3.42
N GLU A 176 -18.85 15.03 -3.04
CA GLU A 176 -17.79 15.42 -3.96
C GLU A 176 -16.63 14.42 -3.91
N PHE A 177 -16.06 14.10 -5.07
CA PHE A 177 -14.97 13.13 -5.23
C PHE A 177 -13.64 13.79 -5.63
N VAL A 178 -13.55 15.10 -5.51
CA VAL A 178 -12.34 15.87 -5.84
C VAL A 178 -11.51 16.03 -4.57
N GLN A 179 -10.27 15.56 -4.60
CA GLN A 179 -9.29 15.92 -3.59
C GLN A 179 -8.68 17.28 -3.94
N ASP A 180 -8.18 18.00 -2.94
CA ASP A 180 -7.49 19.27 -3.12
C ASP A 180 -6.39 19.14 -4.16
N ALA A 181 -6.56 19.78 -5.30
CA ALA A 181 -5.57 19.84 -6.35
C ALA A 181 -4.66 21.04 -6.11
N GLU A 182 -3.39 20.80 -5.85
CA GLU A 182 -2.39 21.84 -5.90
C GLU A 182 -2.09 22.17 -7.37
N TRP A 183 -2.19 23.45 -7.71
CA TRP A 183 -1.93 23.94 -9.07
C TRP A 183 -0.55 24.59 -9.10
N GLU A 184 0.30 24.11 -9.99
CA GLU A 184 1.53 24.84 -10.35
C GLU A 184 1.26 25.71 -11.58
N GLY A 185 1.35 27.05 -11.44
CA GLY A 185 1.21 28.02 -12.52
C GLY A 185 -0.09 28.84 -12.51
N GLU A 186 -0.37 29.52 -13.61
CA GLU A 186 -1.60 30.31 -13.76
C GLU A 186 -2.82 29.41 -13.93
N VAL A 187 -3.82 29.62 -13.07
CA VAL A 187 -5.06 28.86 -13.10
C VAL A 187 -5.98 29.39 -14.17
N ASP A 188 -6.29 28.57 -15.19
CA ASP A 188 -7.38 28.83 -16.12
C ASP A 188 -8.73 28.59 -15.40
N VAL A 189 -9.38 29.67 -15.00
CA VAL A 189 -10.63 29.65 -14.23
C VAL A 189 -11.74 28.84 -14.91
N ALA A 190 -11.77 28.83 -16.27
CA ALA A 190 -12.78 28.08 -17.02
C ALA A 190 -12.53 26.57 -16.93
N LYS A 191 -11.28 26.15 -17.01
CA LYS A 191 -10.89 24.73 -16.84
C LYS A 191 -11.03 24.26 -15.40
N SER A 192 -10.71 25.13 -14.45
CA SER A 192 -10.92 24.84 -13.03
C SER A 192 -12.39 24.57 -12.75
N LYS A 193 -13.29 25.44 -13.23
CA LYS A 193 -14.74 25.27 -13.08
C LYS A 193 -15.25 23.98 -13.72
N GLU A 194 -14.74 23.60 -14.89
CA GLU A 194 -15.08 22.33 -15.57
C GLU A 194 -14.63 21.10 -14.75
N LEU A 195 -13.55 21.20 -13.98
CA LEU A 195 -13.06 20.11 -13.13
C LEU A 195 -13.91 19.91 -11.88
N PHE A 196 -14.42 20.98 -11.29
CA PHE A 196 -15.18 20.95 -10.02
C PHE A 196 -16.70 20.83 -10.19
N GLU A 197 -17.27 21.11 -11.36
CA GLU A 197 -18.72 21.02 -11.62
C GLU A 197 -19.20 19.66 -12.14
N ARG A 198 -18.33 18.62 -12.15
CA ARG A 198 -18.65 17.25 -12.61
C ARG A 198 -18.23 16.20 -11.60
#